data_ecfa9a0434964280e03db6908d3b5d1a
#
_entry.id   ecfa9a0434964280e03db6908d3b5d1a
#
_cell.length_a   1.000
_cell.length_b   1.000
_cell.length_c   1.000
_cell.angle_alpha   90.00
_cell.angle_beta   90.00
_cell.angle_gamma   90.00
#
_symmetry.space_group_name_H-M   'P 1'
#
loop_
_entity.id
_entity.type
_entity.pdbx_description
1 polymer ?
#
loop_
_entity_poly.entity_id
_entity_poly.type
_entity_poly.pdbx_seq_one_letter_code
_entity_poly.pdbx_strand_id
1 'polypeptide(L)'
;MFRRFLIAAVVFLALVFSATAVLPAAARTNTAVRTHKLVVTVKKTMAPAAEKKLAILVLISQNGGAPAGALATPSKPLTVFQSNNGLYRVKAVIDSACKGSCHASYRLSGTANHKLVVVPSCRPRGSGFVCSRVKIVKIY
;
A
#
# COMPACT_ATOMS: atom_id res chain seq x y z
N MET A 1 -31.70 -19.74 -53.57
CA MET A 1 -30.23 -19.65 -53.63
C MET A 1 -29.62 -18.79 -52.50
N PHE A 2 -30.22 -17.75 -52.07
CA PHE A 2 -29.70 -16.88 -51.02
C PHE A 2 -29.67 -17.47 -49.59
N ARG A 3 -30.52 -18.41 -49.28
CA ARG A 3 -30.54 -19.04 -47.92
C ARG A 3 -29.36 -19.96 -47.61
N ARG A 4 -28.72 -20.53 -48.61
CA ARG A 4 -27.59 -21.46 -48.40
C ARG A 4 -26.27 -20.75 -48.13
N PHE A 5 -26.11 -19.54 -48.55
CA PHE A 5 -24.91 -18.76 -48.29
C PHE A 5 -24.84 -18.16 -46.87
N LEU A 6 -26.00 -17.86 -46.27
CA LEU A 6 -26.08 -17.31 -44.93
C LEU A 6 -25.66 -18.32 -43.84
N ILE A 7 -25.98 -19.62 -44.07
CA ILE A 7 -25.64 -20.67 -43.10
C ILE A 7 -24.14 -20.95 -43.09
N ALA A 8 -23.50 -20.90 -44.25
CA ALA A 8 -22.04 -21.11 -44.34
C ALA A 8 -21.23 -19.98 -43.66
N ALA A 9 -21.68 -18.73 -43.73
CA ALA A 9 -21.02 -17.60 -43.10
C ALA A 9 -21.11 -17.66 -41.55
N VAL A 10 -22.23 -18.09 -41.02
CA VAL A 10 -22.43 -18.20 -39.56
C VAL A 10 -21.58 -19.30 -38.95
N VAL A 11 -21.46 -20.44 -39.65
CA VAL A 11 -20.62 -21.56 -39.18
C VAL A 11 -19.13 -21.18 -39.21
N PHE A 12 -18.70 -20.38 -40.17
CA PHE A 12 -17.29 -19.91 -40.22
C PHE A 12 -16.96 -18.93 -39.11
N LEU A 13 -17.89 -18.05 -38.73
CA LEU A 13 -17.72 -17.13 -37.64
C LEU A 13 -17.61 -17.83 -36.27
N ALA A 14 -18.40 -18.89 -36.07
CA ALA A 14 -18.36 -19.66 -34.83
C ALA A 14 -17.05 -20.44 -34.63
N LEU A 15 -16.43 -20.91 -35.70
CA LEU A 15 -15.16 -21.62 -35.66
C LEU A 15 -13.97 -20.69 -35.35
N VAL A 16 -13.97 -19.45 -35.81
CA VAL A 16 -12.95 -18.47 -35.53
C VAL A 16 -13.01 -18.02 -34.06
N PHE A 17 -14.21 -17.92 -33.49
CA PHE A 17 -14.37 -17.53 -32.07
C PHE A 17 -13.87 -18.60 -31.08
N SER A 18 -14.02 -19.88 -31.43
CA SER A 18 -13.57 -20.96 -30.54
C SER A 18 -12.05 -21.13 -30.55
N ALA A 19 -11.35 -20.78 -31.62
CA ALA A 19 -9.90 -20.88 -31.70
C ALA A 19 -9.16 -19.78 -30.89
N THR A 20 -9.74 -18.58 -30.79
CA THR A 20 -9.15 -17.47 -30.03
C THR A 20 -9.36 -17.58 -28.54
N ALA A 21 -10.35 -18.31 -28.07
CA ALA A 21 -10.61 -18.46 -26.62
C ALA A 21 -9.66 -19.44 -25.93
N VAL A 22 -8.98 -20.32 -26.65
CA VAL A 22 -8.08 -21.36 -26.07
C VAL A 22 -6.64 -20.83 -25.89
N LEU A 23 -6.16 -19.94 -26.75
CA LEU A 23 -4.78 -19.44 -26.74
C LEU A 23 -4.43 -18.59 -25.49
N PRO A 24 -5.27 -17.69 -24.95
CA PRO A 24 -4.92 -16.90 -23.76
C PRO A 24 -4.83 -17.73 -22.47
N ALA A 25 -5.54 -18.84 -22.37
CA ALA A 25 -5.54 -19.67 -21.17
C ALA A 25 -4.27 -20.55 -21.06
N ALA A 26 -3.69 -20.99 -22.19
CA ALA A 26 -2.50 -21.82 -22.21
C ALA A 26 -1.20 -21.05 -21.96
N ALA A 27 -1.19 -19.73 -22.19
CA ALA A 27 -0.02 -18.87 -22.02
C ALA A 27 0.15 -18.30 -20.59
N ARG A 28 -0.79 -18.56 -19.69
CA ARG A 28 -0.71 -18.11 -18.29
C ARG A 28 0.10 -19.11 -17.48
N THR A 29 1.41 -18.94 -17.45
CA THR A 29 2.24 -19.49 -16.39
C THR A 29 1.90 -18.78 -15.09
N ASN A 30 1.28 -19.49 -14.16
CA ASN A 30 1.03 -19.01 -12.80
C ASN A 30 2.34 -18.89 -12.03
N THR A 31 3.13 -17.86 -12.29
CA THR A 31 4.14 -17.42 -11.36
C THR A 31 3.42 -16.67 -10.24
N ALA A 32 3.14 -17.37 -9.14
CA ALA A 32 2.60 -16.74 -7.95
C ALA A 32 3.54 -15.63 -7.50
N VAL A 33 3.07 -14.38 -7.55
CA VAL A 33 3.82 -13.24 -7.01
C VAL A 33 3.90 -13.43 -5.50
N ARG A 34 5.10 -13.67 -4.99
CA ARG A 34 5.33 -13.74 -3.55
C ARG A 34 5.13 -12.37 -2.96
N THR A 35 4.38 -12.31 -1.89
CA THR A 35 4.13 -11.09 -1.14
C THR A 35 4.68 -11.22 0.28
N HIS A 36 5.15 -10.12 0.83
CA HIS A 36 5.66 -10.03 2.19
C HIS A 36 4.89 -8.98 2.96
N LYS A 37 4.74 -9.21 4.25
CA LYS A 37 3.97 -8.35 5.14
C LYS A 37 4.80 -7.16 5.60
N LEU A 38 4.26 -5.96 5.44
CA LEU A 38 4.75 -4.74 6.06
C LEU A 38 3.77 -4.29 7.14
N VAL A 39 4.25 -4.16 8.35
CA VAL A 39 3.48 -3.62 9.49
C VAL A 39 4.07 -2.27 9.88
N VAL A 40 3.23 -1.25 9.92
CA VAL A 40 3.60 0.09 10.40
C VAL A 40 2.80 0.38 11.65
N THR A 41 3.50 0.58 12.76
CA THR A 41 2.91 0.92 14.05
C THR A 41 3.30 2.33 14.45
N VAL A 42 2.47 2.98 15.24
CA VAL A 42 2.77 4.30 15.81
C VAL A 42 3.06 4.12 17.30
N LYS A 43 4.22 4.60 17.74
CA LYS A 43 4.61 4.52 19.14
C LYS A 43 3.74 5.46 20.00
N LYS A 44 3.25 4.95 21.10
CA LYS A 44 2.57 5.75 22.13
C LYS A 44 3.58 6.66 22.83
N THR A 45 3.35 7.94 22.81
CA THR A 45 4.26 8.97 23.38
C THR A 45 3.56 9.96 24.29
N MET A 46 2.22 9.90 24.37
CA MET A 46 1.38 10.82 25.14
C MET A 46 0.37 10.05 25.97
N ALA A 47 -0.36 10.77 26.82
CA ALA A 47 -1.49 10.23 27.54
C ALA A 47 -2.62 9.75 26.58
N PRO A 48 -3.40 8.72 26.95
CA PRO A 48 -4.39 8.10 26.06
C PRO A 48 -5.41 9.08 25.45
N ALA A 49 -5.81 10.10 26.19
CA ALA A 49 -6.77 11.11 25.72
C ALA A 49 -6.21 11.97 24.57
N ALA A 50 -4.93 12.32 24.63
CA ALA A 50 -4.25 13.07 23.57
C ALA A 50 -3.90 12.16 22.37
N GLU A 51 -3.51 10.91 22.62
CA GLU A 51 -3.17 9.94 21.57
C GLU A 51 -4.35 9.58 20.67
N LYS A 52 -5.57 9.58 21.18
CA LYS A 52 -6.78 9.36 20.36
C LYS A 52 -6.95 10.38 19.24
N LYS A 53 -6.37 11.56 19.39
CA LYS A 53 -6.41 12.64 18.39
C LYS A 53 -5.22 12.60 17.42
N LEU A 54 -4.21 11.78 17.68
CA LEU A 54 -3.03 11.65 16.83
C LEU A 54 -3.30 10.64 15.72
N ALA A 55 -3.37 11.13 14.50
CA ALA A 55 -3.38 10.33 13.30
C ALA A 55 -2.17 10.70 12.43
N ILE A 56 -1.45 9.70 11.96
CA ILE A 56 -0.29 9.87 11.10
C ILE A 56 -0.65 9.35 9.72
N LEU A 57 -0.51 10.20 8.71
CA LEU A 57 -0.64 9.78 7.33
C LEU A 57 0.59 8.98 6.91
N VAL A 58 0.39 7.72 6.58
CA VAL A 58 1.43 6.84 6.05
C VAL A 58 1.22 6.70 4.55
N LEU A 59 2.21 7.10 3.79
CA LEU A 59 2.24 7.00 2.34
C LEU A 59 3.23 5.91 1.93
N ILE A 60 2.78 4.97 1.11
CA ILE A 60 3.61 3.88 0.61
C ILE A 60 3.65 3.96 -0.91
N SER A 61 4.83 4.10 -1.46
CA SER A 61 5.07 4.06 -2.91
C SER A 61 5.99 2.90 -3.27
N GLN A 62 5.74 2.30 -4.43
CA GLN A 62 6.52 1.20 -4.98
C GLN A 62 7.26 1.69 -6.23
N ASN A 63 8.57 1.43 -6.32
CA ASN A 63 9.41 1.72 -7.49
C ASN A 63 9.27 3.16 -8.02
N GLY A 64 9.09 4.13 -7.13
CA GLY A 64 8.90 5.53 -7.50
C GLY A 64 7.53 5.88 -8.08
N GLY A 65 6.57 4.95 -8.04
CA GLY A 65 5.19 5.18 -8.48
C GLY A 65 4.37 6.08 -7.55
N ALA A 66 3.11 6.27 -7.88
CA ALA A 66 2.18 7.06 -7.08
C ALA A 66 2.00 6.44 -5.68
N PRO A 67 2.03 7.24 -4.59
CA PRO A 67 1.85 6.73 -3.25
C PRO A 67 0.40 6.37 -2.97
N ALA A 68 0.18 5.28 -2.25
CA ALA A 68 -1.08 4.96 -1.59
C ALA A 68 -0.99 5.39 -0.12
N GLY A 69 -2.03 6.05 0.39
CA GLY A 69 -2.07 6.60 1.73
C GLY A 69 -3.09 5.93 2.63
N ALA A 70 -2.74 5.79 3.90
CA ALA A 70 -3.64 5.37 4.96
C ALA A 70 -3.27 6.05 6.29
N LEU A 71 -4.25 6.20 7.18
CA LEU A 71 -4.03 6.74 8.51
C LEU A 71 -3.64 5.62 9.47
N ALA A 72 -2.59 5.83 10.25
CA ALA A 72 -2.18 4.99 11.35
C ALA A 72 -2.30 5.75 12.67
N THR A 73 -2.76 5.08 13.70
CA THR A 73 -2.86 5.61 15.06
C THR A 73 -2.10 4.71 16.03
N PRO A 74 -1.79 5.17 17.25
CA PRO A 74 -1.14 4.31 18.25
C PRO A 74 -1.90 3.04 18.60
N SER A 75 -3.22 3.05 18.44
CA SER A 75 -4.09 1.89 18.73
C SER A 75 -4.41 1.03 17.51
N LYS A 76 -4.16 1.55 16.30
CA LYS A 76 -4.53 0.86 15.05
C LYS A 76 -3.33 0.82 14.09
N PRO A 77 -2.57 -0.28 14.07
CA PRO A 77 -1.47 -0.46 13.13
C PRO A 77 -1.98 -0.59 11.69
N LEU A 78 -1.14 -0.16 10.75
CA LEU A 78 -1.35 -0.37 9.33
C LEU A 78 -0.62 -1.64 8.90
N THR A 79 -1.31 -2.53 8.21
CA THR A 79 -0.72 -3.73 7.62
C THR A 79 -0.96 -3.72 6.13
N VAL A 80 0.10 -3.88 5.35
CA VAL A 80 0.05 -3.99 3.89
C VAL A 80 0.91 -5.16 3.41
N PHE A 81 0.59 -5.67 2.24
CA PHE A 81 1.37 -6.70 1.59
C PHE A 81 2.18 -6.08 0.44
N GLN A 82 3.44 -6.44 0.36
CA GLN A 82 4.39 -5.95 -0.63
C GLN A 82 4.82 -7.06 -1.56
N SER A 83 4.90 -6.77 -2.84
CA SER A 83 5.52 -7.66 -3.82
C SER A 83 7.02 -7.76 -3.57
N ASN A 84 7.59 -8.97 -3.61
CA ASN A 84 9.02 -9.19 -3.41
C ASN A 84 9.91 -8.60 -4.52
N ASN A 85 9.34 -8.14 -5.62
CA ASN A 85 10.08 -7.50 -6.71
C ASN A 85 10.14 -5.98 -6.58
N GLY A 86 9.66 -5.40 -5.47
CA GLY A 86 9.52 -3.97 -5.30
C GLY A 86 10.54 -3.35 -4.35
N LEU A 87 10.98 -2.15 -4.68
CA LEU A 87 11.57 -1.20 -3.75
C LEU A 87 10.47 -0.28 -3.25
N TYR A 88 10.33 -0.20 -1.94
CA TYR A 88 9.27 0.56 -1.29
C TYR A 88 9.82 1.75 -0.55
N ARG A 89 9.11 2.86 -0.63
CA ARG A 89 9.33 4.02 0.22
C ARG A 89 8.11 4.21 1.11
N VAL A 90 8.33 4.19 2.39
CA VAL A 90 7.32 4.50 3.41
C VAL A 90 7.58 5.91 3.92
N LYS A 91 6.60 6.79 3.83
CA LYS A 91 6.67 8.15 4.33
C LYS A 91 5.61 8.34 5.40
N ALA A 92 6.00 8.84 6.55
CA ALA A 92 5.09 9.21 7.63
C ALA A 92 5.00 10.74 7.70
N VAL A 93 3.79 11.27 7.75
CA VAL A 93 3.52 12.71 7.77
C VAL A 93 2.54 13.05 8.89
N ILE A 94 2.89 14.03 9.70
CA ILE A 94 1.98 14.68 10.64
C ILE A 94 1.61 16.03 10.03
N ASP A 95 0.40 16.16 9.53
CA ASP A 95 -0.04 17.32 8.77
C ASP A 95 -0.53 18.44 9.70
N SER A 96 -1.28 18.10 10.73
CA SER A 96 -1.83 19.04 11.69
C SER A 96 -1.03 19.09 12.99
N ALA A 97 -1.06 20.23 13.67
CA ALA A 97 -0.39 20.43 14.97
C ALA A 97 1.14 20.20 14.96
N CYS A 98 1.79 20.41 13.84
CA CYS A 98 3.23 20.28 13.71
C CYS A 98 3.93 21.65 13.68
N LYS A 99 4.97 21.76 14.50
CA LYS A 99 5.94 22.88 14.44
C LYS A 99 7.33 22.28 14.29
N GLY A 100 7.81 22.16 13.03
CA GLY A 100 9.11 21.61 12.73
C GLY A 100 9.07 20.57 11.62
N SER A 101 9.99 19.60 11.66
CA SER A 101 10.12 18.54 10.66
C SER A 101 9.21 17.36 10.98
N CYS A 102 7.97 17.40 10.49
CA CYS A 102 6.95 16.39 10.77
C CYS A 102 6.70 15.41 9.62
N HIS A 103 7.75 15.12 8.89
CA HIS A 103 7.76 14.03 7.91
C HIS A 103 9.05 13.22 8.03
N ALA A 104 8.92 11.93 7.84
CA ALA A 104 10.04 11.00 7.78
C ALA A 104 9.82 10.03 6.63
N SER A 105 10.88 9.48 6.07
CA SER A 105 10.79 8.44 5.06
C SER A 105 11.77 7.32 5.32
N TYR A 106 11.37 6.11 4.93
CA TYR A 106 12.17 4.90 5.02
C TYR A 106 12.08 4.11 3.71
N ARG A 107 13.20 3.57 3.25
CA ARG A 107 13.27 2.71 2.05
C ARG A 107 13.49 1.28 2.48
N LEU A 108 12.77 0.36 1.85
CA LEU A 108 12.92 -1.08 2.07
C LEU A 108 12.57 -1.85 0.80
N SER A 109 13.01 -3.11 0.75
CA SER A 109 12.62 -4.04 -0.32
C SER A 109 11.44 -4.91 0.12
N GLY A 110 10.65 -5.39 -0.84
CA GLY A 110 9.55 -6.32 -0.58
C GLY A 110 9.99 -7.78 -0.41
N THR A 111 11.28 -8.06 -0.27
CA THR A 111 11.84 -9.43 -0.24
C THR A 111 11.71 -10.14 1.10
N ALA A 112 11.28 -9.45 2.15
CA ALA A 112 11.10 -10.00 3.48
C ALA A 112 9.94 -9.31 4.21
N ASN A 113 9.46 -9.92 5.29
CA ASN A 113 8.53 -9.27 6.20
C ASN A 113 9.25 -8.14 6.95
N HIS A 114 8.59 -7.00 7.08
CA HIS A 114 9.14 -5.84 7.77
C HIS A 114 8.16 -5.28 8.79
N LYS A 115 8.72 -4.77 9.88
CA LYS A 115 7.98 -3.97 10.86
C LYS A 115 8.68 -2.63 11.06
N LEU A 116 7.94 -1.56 10.80
CA LEU A 116 8.36 -0.19 11.04
C LEU A 116 7.59 0.40 12.22
N VAL A 117 8.28 1.21 13.00
CA VAL A 117 7.66 1.98 14.09
C VAL A 117 7.83 3.46 13.77
N VAL A 118 6.72 4.16 13.65
CA VAL A 118 6.70 5.61 13.55
C VAL A 118 6.73 6.18 14.95
N VAL A 119 7.72 7.02 15.23
CA VAL A 119 7.94 7.63 16.54
C VAL A 119 7.73 9.14 16.42
N PRO A 120 6.54 9.64 16.77
CA PRO A 120 6.27 11.06 16.83
C PRO A 120 6.88 11.65 18.12
N SER A 121 7.41 12.85 18.03
CA SER A 121 7.82 13.66 19.19
C SER A 121 6.78 14.74 19.41
N CYS A 122 5.76 14.40 20.18
CA CYS A 122 4.62 15.27 20.46
C CYS A 122 4.51 15.52 21.97
N ARG A 123 3.99 16.69 22.34
CA ARG A 123 3.69 17.06 23.72
C ARG A 123 2.27 17.60 23.83
N PRO A 124 1.59 17.39 24.95
CA PRO A 124 0.28 17.98 25.18
C PRO A 124 0.36 19.51 25.18
N ARG A 125 -0.65 20.15 24.62
CA ARG A 125 -0.81 21.61 24.65
C ARG A 125 -2.29 21.97 24.77
N GLY A 126 -2.72 22.46 25.92
CA GLY A 126 -4.13 22.72 26.19
C GLY A 126 -4.95 21.42 26.07
N SER A 127 -6.06 21.43 25.33
CA SER A 127 -6.88 20.26 25.05
C SER A 127 -6.36 19.39 23.87
N GLY A 128 -5.27 19.80 23.25
CA GLY A 128 -4.66 19.14 22.10
C GLY A 128 -3.20 18.75 22.33
N PHE A 129 -2.42 18.74 21.27
CA PHE A 129 -1.00 18.47 21.29
C PHE A 129 -0.27 19.27 20.21
N VAL A 130 1.03 19.36 20.32
CA VAL A 130 1.92 19.88 19.28
C VAL A 130 3.08 18.92 19.07
N CYS A 131 3.39 18.63 17.82
CA CYS A 131 4.50 17.77 17.43
C CYS A 131 5.64 18.62 16.86
N SER A 132 6.86 18.22 17.12
CA SER A 132 8.07 18.89 16.63
C SER A 132 8.84 18.03 15.61
N ARG A 133 8.67 16.72 15.65
CA ARG A 133 9.41 15.78 14.81
C ARG A 133 8.67 14.44 14.69
N VAL A 134 8.95 13.74 13.62
CA VAL A 134 8.60 12.32 13.45
C VAL A 134 9.81 11.57 12.90
N LYS A 135 10.01 10.34 13.30
CA LYS A 135 11.02 9.44 12.72
C LYS A 135 10.44 8.05 12.51
N ILE A 136 11.04 7.29 11.62
CA ILE A 136 10.71 5.89 11.36
C ILE A 136 11.88 5.02 11.78
N VAL A 137 11.60 3.99 12.56
CA VAL A 137 12.57 3.02 13.03
C VAL A 137 12.18 1.64 12.48
N LYS A 138 13.12 0.95 11.88
CA LYS A 138 12.94 -0.45 11.45
C LYS A 138 13.19 -1.37 12.63
N ILE A 139 12.28 -2.31 12.85
CA ILE A 139 12.42 -3.34 13.89
C ILE A 139 13.01 -4.62 13.28
N TYR A 140 12.47 -5.08 12.14
CA TYR A 140 13.02 -6.20 11.35
C TYR A 140 12.64 -6.06 9.88
#